data_3f384300bc2ba3edb76c2fa33d072268
#
_entry.id   3f384300bc2ba3edb76c2fa33d072268
#
_cell.length_a   1.000
_cell.length_b   1.000
_cell.length_c   1.000
_cell.angle_alpha   90.00
_cell.angle_beta   90.00
_cell.angle_gamma   90.00
#
_symmetry.space_group_name_H-M   'P 1'
#
loop_
_entity.id
_entity.type
_entity.pdbx_description
1 polymer ?
#
loop_
_entity_poly.entity_id
_entity_poly.type
_entity_poly.pdbx_seq_one_letter_code
_entity_poly.pdbx_strand_id
1 'polypeptide(L)'
;DVADALKKSEKAISETNRKLFEIKQDHQKYSESLQALQQKKSSLETTLGQQQAQLSKQLYQQYVHGETQYLPIILDAKNPSEISRQLHYLSYVGHARSDLIDSMQHNLGKVTKLNEETATTLKQVAELKNQQEAAKQNLEKEKENKAKVLETLSSKIDAQRNEISKLKRDEKNLSDLVERLAKAAQ
;
A
#
# COMPACT_ATOMS: atom_id res chain seq x y z
N ASP A 1 10.15 37.52 12.83
CA ASP A 1 8.94 38.31 12.67
C ASP A 1 7.71 37.34 12.56
N VAL A 2 6.53 37.82 13.03
CA VAL A 2 5.30 36.96 13.06
C VAL A 2 4.87 36.56 11.65
N ALA A 3 5.04 37.47 10.69
CA ALA A 3 4.74 37.19 9.28
C ALA A 3 5.61 36.08 8.70
N ASP A 4 6.89 36.06 9.05
CA ASP A 4 7.84 35.02 8.62
C ASP A 4 7.50 33.66 9.27
N ALA A 5 7.11 33.67 10.56
CA ALA A 5 6.67 32.47 11.26
C ALA A 5 5.41 31.87 10.63
N LEU A 6 4.44 32.70 10.27
CA LEU A 6 3.22 32.29 9.58
C LEU A 6 3.54 31.68 8.22
N LYS A 7 4.34 32.36 7.40
CA LYS A 7 4.76 31.88 6.08
C LYS A 7 5.51 30.53 6.17
N LYS A 8 6.39 30.37 7.19
CA LYS A 8 7.12 29.13 7.44
C LYS A 8 6.17 27.97 7.78
N SER A 9 5.20 28.22 8.67
CA SER A 9 4.21 27.21 9.06
C SER A 9 3.29 26.83 7.88
N GLU A 10 2.85 27.80 7.08
CA GLU A 10 2.05 27.53 5.87
C GLU A 10 2.80 26.69 4.86
N LYS A 11 4.08 26.96 4.65
CA LYS A 11 4.95 26.16 3.79
C LYS A 11 5.08 24.72 4.30
N ALA A 12 5.35 24.56 5.61
CA ALA A 12 5.45 23.23 6.24
C ALA A 12 4.14 22.43 6.13
N ILE A 13 2.98 23.08 6.35
CA ILE A 13 1.66 22.47 6.16
C ILE A 13 1.46 22.03 4.71
N SER A 14 1.81 22.87 3.74
CA SER A 14 1.66 22.55 2.30
C SER A 14 2.55 21.37 1.91
N GLU A 15 3.82 21.36 2.34
CA GLU A 15 4.76 20.26 2.09
C GLU A 15 4.30 18.95 2.73
N THR A 16 3.78 19.02 3.95
CA THR A 16 3.25 17.83 4.65
C THR A 16 2.00 17.29 3.98
N ASN A 17 1.09 18.14 3.53
CA ASN A 17 -0.10 17.73 2.77
C ASN A 17 0.28 17.06 1.45
N ARG A 18 1.28 17.59 0.75
CA ARG A 18 1.80 16.96 -0.47
C ARG A 18 2.36 15.57 -0.18
N LYS A 19 3.19 15.44 0.85
CA LYS A 19 3.73 14.12 1.27
C LYS A 19 2.61 13.13 1.63
N LEU A 20 1.59 13.59 2.37
CA LEU A 20 0.43 12.76 2.71
C LEU A 20 -0.32 12.27 1.45
N PHE A 21 -0.44 13.12 0.45
CA PHE A 21 -1.07 12.75 -0.82
C PHE A 21 -0.24 11.69 -1.56
N GLU A 22 1.08 11.87 -1.66
CA GLU A 22 2.01 10.92 -2.28
C GLU A 22 1.97 9.56 -1.55
N ILE A 23 2.08 9.56 -0.21
CA ILE A 23 1.99 8.34 0.61
C ILE A 23 0.64 7.63 0.40
N LYS A 24 -0.46 8.37 0.32
CA LYS A 24 -1.80 7.80 0.10
C LYS A 24 -1.90 7.12 -1.28
N GLN A 25 -1.34 7.71 -2.32
CA GLN A 25 -1.30 7.10 -3.66
C GLN A 25 -0.47 5.82 -3.67
N ASP A 26 0.73 5.86 -3.06
CA ASP A 26 1.60 4.69 -2.98
C ASP A 26 0.95 3.58 -2.14
N HIS A 27 0.34 3.91 -1.01
CA HIS A 27 -0.40 2.94 -0.20
C HIS A 27 -1.52 2.26 -1.00
N GLN A 28 -2.30 3.03 -1.77
CA GLN A 28 -3.35 2.47 -2.62
C GLN A 28 -2.76 1.53 -3.67
N LYS A 29 -1.72 1.94 -4.38
CA LYS A 29 -1.03 1.15 -5.40
C LYS A 29 -0.50 -0.18 -4.85
N TYR A 30 0.17 -0.14 -3.68
CA TYR A 30 0.67 -1.37 -3.06
C TYR A 30 -0.45 -2.24 -2.51
N SER A 31 -1.54 -1.67 -2.02
CA SER A 31 -2.71 -2.43 -1.58
C SER A 31 -3.39 -3.16 -2.74
N GLU A 32 -3.53 -2.53 -3.89
CA GLU A 32 -4.05 -3.14 -5.12
C GLU A 32 -3.13 -4.27 -5.61
N SER A 33 -1.81 -4.02 -5.59
CA SER A 33 -0.80 -5.05 -5.91
C SER A 33 -0.89 -6.26 -4.97
N LEU A 34 -1.05 -6.02 -3.67
CA LEU A 34 -1.21 -7.07 -2.67
C LEU A 34 -2.45 -7.93 -2.95
N GLN A 35 -3.56 -7.30 -3.26
CA GLN A 35 -4.81 -8.01 -3.61
C GLN A 35 -4.62 -8.87 -4.87
N ALA A 36 -3.96 -8.34 -5.90
CA ALA A 36 -3.67 -9.08 -7.13
C ALA A 36 -2.73 -10.28 -6.87
N LEU A 37 -1.70 -10.12 -6.03
CA LEU A 37 -0.80 -11.21 -5.63
C LEU A 37 -1.55 -12.30 -4.86
N GLN A 38 -2.43 -11.93 -3.93
CA GLN A 38 -3.26 -12.87 -3.18
C GLN A 38 -4.20 -13.67 -4.08
N GLN A 39 -4.83 -13.02 -5.06
CA GLN A 39 -5.70 -13.69 -6.04
C GLN A 39 -4.91 -14.68 -6.90
N LYS A 40 -3.74 -14.28 -7.42
CA LYS A 40 -2.86 -15.17 -8.19
C LYS A 40 -2.43 -16.37 -7.37
N LYS A 41 -2.05 -16.15 -6.10
CA LYS A 41 -1.65 -17.22 -5.18
C LYS A 41 -2.79 -18.21 -4.96
N SER A 42 -3.99 -17.73 -4.62
CA SER A 42 -5.17 -18.56 -4.38
C SER A 42 -5.56 -19.42 -5.61
N SER A 43 -5.51 -18.82 -6.81
CA SER A 43 -5.76 -19.54 -8.06
C SER A 43 -4.72 -20.65 -8.29
N LEU A 44 -3.46 -20.36 -8.01
CA LEU A 44 -2.36 -21.31 -8.20
C LEU A 44 -2.39 -22.45 -7.16
N GLU A 45 -2.75 -22.15 -5.91
CA GLU A 45 -2.96 -23.16 -4.85
C GLU A 45 -4.13 -24.09 -5.19
N THR A 46 -5.22 -23.55 -5.76
CA THR A 46 -6.33 -24.36 -6.25
C THR A 46 -5.89 -25.32 -7.37
N THR A 47 -5.11 -24.82 -8.33
CA THR A 47 -4.55 -25.63 -9.41
C THR A 47 -3.64 -26.75 -8.88
N LEU A 48 -2.76 -26.41 -7.93
CA LEU A 48 -1.89 -27.39 -7.27
C LEU A 48 -2.70 -28.47 -6.53
N GLY A 49 -3.77 -28.09 -5.82
CA GLY A 49 -4.66 -29.05 -5.16
C GLY A 49 -5.31 -30.02 -6.14
N GLN A 50 -5.76 -29.52 -7.30
CA GLN A 50 -6.31 -30.39 -8.37
C GLN A 50 -5.26 -31.34 -8.95
N GLN A 51 -4.05 -30.84 -9.25
CA GLN A 51 -2.94 -31.63 -9.75
C GLN A 51 -2.53 -32.72 -8.74
N GLN A 52 -2.45 -32.37 -7.46
CA GLN A 52 -2.13 -33.31 -6.38
C GLN A 52 -3.20 -34.39 -6.26
N ALA A 53 -4.49 -34.05 -6.32
CA ALA A 53 -5.57 -35.01 -6.30
C ALA A 53 -5.53 -35.97 -7.51
N GLN A 54 -5.23 -35.44 -8.69
CA GLN A 54 -5.06 -36.24 -9.92
C GLN A 54 -3.88 -37.23 -9.79
N LEU A 55 -2.72 -36.75 -9.34
CA LEU A 55 -1.53 -37.59 -9.16
C LEU A 55 -1.78 -38.66 -8.09
N SER A 56 -2.39 -38.29 -6.95
CA SER A 56 -2.76 -39.23 -5.89
C SER A 56 -3.70 -40.32 -6.37
N LYS A 57 -4.71 -39.98 -7.18
CA LYS A 57 -5.61 -40.95 -7.79
C LYS A 57 -4.86 -41.93 -8.72
N GLN A 58 -3.95 -41.43 -9.53
CA GLN A 58 -3.12 -42.26 -10.43
C GLN A 58 -2.22 -43.21 -9.65
N LEU A 59 -1.56 -42.72 -8.58
CA LEU A 59 -0.69 -43.53 -7.73
C LEU A 59 -1.49 -44.61 -6.97
N TYR A 60 -2.68 -44.24 -6.45
CA TYR A 60 -3.56 -45.18 -5.77
C TYR A 60 -4.01 -46.30 -6.72
N GLN A 61 -4.42 -45.96 -7.94
CA GLN A 61 -4.80 -46.95 -8.95
C GLN A 61 -3.63 -47.88 -9.27
N GLN A 62 -2.40 -47.35 -9.40
CA GLN A 62 -1.21 -48.16 -9.62
C GLN A 62 -0.94 -49.09 -8.44
N TYR A 63 -1.07 -48.59 -7.21
CA TYR A 63 -0.85 -49.40 -6.00
C TYR A 63 -1.87 -50.54 -5.87
N VAL A 64 -3.17 -50.25 -6.07
CA VAL A 64 -4.26 -51.22 -5.94
C VAL A 64 -4.17 -52.31 -7.04
N HIS A 65 -3.84 -51.94 -8.24
CA HIS A 65 -3.75 -52.86 -9.37
C HIS A 65 -2.41 -53.53 -9.52
N GLY A 66 -1.39 -53.09 -8.80
CA GLY A 66 -0.01 -53.67 -8.76
C GLY A 66 0.82 -53.40 -9.99
N GLU A 67 2.16 -53.45 -9.85
CA GLU A 67 3.09 -53.42 -10.98
C GLU A 67 2.95 -54.64 -11.90
N THR A 68 2.34 -55.71 -11.41
CA THR A 68 2.19 -56.98 -12.09
C THR A 68 1.20 -56.95 -13.27
N GLN A 69 0.38 -55.93 -13.44
CA GLN A 69 -0.58 -55.86 -14.56
C GLN A 69 0.09 -55.73 -15.94
N TYR A 70 1.28 -55.12 -15.98
CA TYR A 70 1.95 -54.91 -17.26
C TYR A 70 2.68 -56.19 -17.76
N LEU A 71 3.23 -56.99 -16.86
CA LEU A 71 3.91 -58.23 -17.21
C LEU A 71 2.96 -59.26 -17.83
N PRO A 72 1.76 -59.58 -17.27
CA PRO A 72 0.81 -60.47 -17.89
C PRO A 72 0.33 -59.99 -19.27
N ILE A 73 0.08 -58.67 -19.39
CA ILE A 73 -0.38 -58.09 -20.66
C ILE A 73 0.70 -58.24 -21.75
N ILE A 74 1.96 -58.09 -21.40
CA ILE A 74 3.08 -58.27 -22.34
C ILE A 74 3.30 -59.76 -22.63
N LEU A 75 3.18 -60.62 -21.61
CA LEU A 75 3.44 -62.04 -21.72
C LEU A 75 2.27 -62.79 -22.40
N ASP A 76 1.02 -62.32 -22.27
CA ASP A 76 -0.19 -62.94 -22.86
C ASP A 76 -0.48 -62.39 -24.27
N ALA A 77 0.33 -61.44 -24.75
CA ALA A 77 0.18 -60.89 -26.09
C ALA A 77 0.59 -61.91 -27.15
N LYS A 78 -0.39 -62.30 -27.94
CA LYS A 78 -0.22 -63.31 -28.99
C LYS A 78 0.48 -62.79 -30.26
N ASN A 79 0.81 -61.50 -30.30
CA ASN A 79 1.23 -60.83 -31.52
C ASN A 79 2.21 -59.68 -31.22
N PRO A 80 3.39 -59.60 -31.89
CA PRO A 80 4.36 -58.52 -31.69
C PRO A 80 3.77 -57.11 -31.83
N SER A 81 2.76 -56.92 -32.68
CA SER A 81 2.07 -55.64 -32.85
C SER A 81 1.23 -55.23 -31.62
N GLU A 82 0.70 -56.18 -30.85
CA GLU A 82 -0.01 -55.93 -29.59
C GLU A 82 1.00 -55.47 -28.48
N ILE A 83 2.12 -56.16 -28.39
CA ILE A 83 3.21 -55.78 -27.46
C ILE A 83 3.66 -54.32 -27.74
N SER A 84 3.93 -54.04 -29.00
CA SER A 84 4.35 -52.70 -29.41
C SER A 84 3.31 -51.63 -29.05
N ARG A 85 2.02 -51.91 -29.27
CA ARG A 85 0.93 -50.98 -28.92
C ARG A 85 0.84 -50.76 -27.41
N GLN A 86 0.88 -51.81 -26.62
CA GLN A 86 0.83 -51.74 -25.16
C GLN A 86 2.02 -50.95 -24.58
N LEU A 87 3.24 -51.20 -25.06
CA LEU A 87 4.42 -50.42 -24.68
C LEU A 87 4.27 -48.95 -25.04
N HIS A 88 3.69 -48.66 -26.20
CA HIS A 88 3.41 -47.27 -26.60
C HIS A 88 2.43 -46.57 -25.65
N TYR A 89 1.34 -47.25 -25.27
CA TYR A 89 0.38 -46.69 -24.28
C TYR A 89 1.01 -46.47 -22.90
N LEU A 90 1.84 -47.39 -22.43
CA LEU A 90 2.58 -47.26 -21.18
C LEU A 90 3.56 -46.07 -21.21
N SER A 91 4.28 -45.93 -22.33
CA SER A 91 5.17 -44.78 -22.55
C SER A 91 4.38 -43.46 -22.52
N TYR A 92 3.19 -43.40 -23.17
CA TYR A 92 2.34 -42.24 -23.19
C TYR A 92 1.87 -41.86 -21.77
N VAL A 93 1.40 -42.83 -20.98
CA VAL A 93 0.98 -42.63 -19.59
C VAL A 93 2.18 -42.17 -18.72
N GLY A 94 3.36 -42.76 -18.95
CA GLY A 94 4.60 -42.35 -18.24
C GLY A 94 4.97 -40.89 -18.53
N HIS A 95 4.93 -40.46 -19.79
CA HIS A 95 5.18 -39.07 -20.17
C HIS A 95 4.16 -38.13 -19.58
N ALA A 96 2.84 -38.44 -19.69
CA ALA A 96 1.79 -37.58 -19.12
C ALA A 96 1.92 -37.41 -17.60
N ARG A 97 2.42 -38.44 -16.89
CA ARG A 97 2.69 -38.32 -15.44
C ARG A 97 3.93 -37.47 -15.16
N SER A 98 5.01 -37.64 -15.94
CA SER A 98 6.19 -36.78 -15.83
C SER A 98 5.83 -35.31 -16.04
N ASP A 99 5.08 -35.01 -17.11
CA ASP A 99 4.62 -33.64 -17.42
C ASP A 99 3.78 -33.06 -16.28
N LEU A 100 2.94 -33.87 -15.65
CA LEU A 100 2.14 -33.45 -14.49
C LEU A 100 3.04 -33.10 -13.30
N ILE A 101 4.03 -33.91 -12.98
CA ILE A 101 4.99 -33.69 -11.89
C ILE A 101 5.81 -32.42 -12.17
N ASP A 102 6.32 -32.27 -13.37
CA ASP A 102 7.09 -31.08 -13.77
C ASP A 102 6.25 -29.80 -13.67
N SER A 103 4.99 -29.88 -14.10
CA SER A 103 4.02 -28.77 -13.95
C SER A 103 3.77 -28.43 -12.48
N MET A 104 3.62 -29.43 -11.62
CA MET A 104 3.45 -29.22 -10.17
C MET A 104 4.68 -28.58 -9.54
N GLN A 105 5.89 -29.03 -9.86
CA GLN A 105 7.14 -28.45 -9.36
C GLN A 105 7.29 -27.00 -9.80
N HIS A 106 6.97 -26.70 -11.06
CA HIS A 106 6.98 -25.35 -11.58
C HIS A 106 5.97 -24.44 -10.85
N ASN A 107 4.75 -24.93 -10.62
CA ASN A 107 3.73 -24.20 -9.89
C ASN A 107 4.09 -23.97 -8.41
N LEU A 108 4.73 -24.96 -7.75
CA LEU A 108 5.28 -24.79 -6.40
C LEU A 108 6.33 -23.69 -6.35
N GLY A 109 7.25 -23.65 -7.32
CA GLY A 109 8.24 -22.58 -7.43
C GLY A 109 7.60 -21.20 -7.61
N LYS A 110 6.49 -21.11 -8.37
CA LYS A 110 5.73 -19.87 -8.50
C LYS A 110 5.07 -19.46 -7.18
N VAL A 111 4.49 -20.39 -6.42
CA VAL A 111 3.89 -20.09 -5.10
C VAL A 111 4.94 -19.55 -4.14
N THR A 112 6.13 -20.13 -4.12
CA THR A 112 7.24 -19.64 -3.29
C THR A 112 7.59 -18.20 -3.62
N LYS A 113 7.77 -17.89 -4.90
CA LYS A 113 8.04 -16.50 -5.35
C LYS A 113 6.91 -15.53 -4.98
N LEU A 114 5.67 -15.94 -5.20
CA LEU A 114 4.50 -15.11 -4.82
C LEU A 114 4.43 -14.88 -3.30
N ASN A 115 4.85 -15.82 -2.47
CA ASN A 115 4.93 -15.64 -1.03
C ASN A 115 5.99 -14.60 -0.65
N GLU A 116 7.16 -14.62 -1.28
CA GLU A 116 8.24 -13.65 -1.07
C GLU A 116 7.81 -12.24 -1.50
N GLU A 117 7.20 -12.12 -2.69
CA GLU A 117 6.67 -10.85 -3.19
C GLU A 117 5.56 -10.31 -2.28
N THR A 118 4.66 -11.18 -1.83
CA THR A 118 3.58 -10.81 -0.89
C THR A 118 4.15 -10.32 0.44
N ALA A 119 5.14 -11.01 1.00
CA ALA A 119 5.79 -10.62 2.25
C ALA A 119 6.50 -9.26 2.12
N THR A 120 7.16 -9.02 0.99
CA THR A 120 7.82 -7.74 0.68
C THR A 120 6.79 -6.60 0.56
N THR A 121 5.71 -6.83 -0.19
CA THR A 121 4.63 -5.85 -0.39
C THR A 121 3.93 -5.53 0.94
N LEU A 122 3.68 -6.52 1.79
CA LEU A 122 3.11 -6.31 3.14
C LEU A 122 3.99 -5.41 4.00
N LYS A 123 5.31 -5.60 3.97
CA LYS A 123 6.26 -4.72 4.68
C LYS A 123 6.17 -3.28 4.17
N GLN A 124 6.10 -3.09 2.86
CA GLN A 124 5.96 -1.76 2.25
C GLN A 124 4.65 -1.09 2.66
N VAL A 125 3.53 -1.81 2.64
CA VAL A 125 2.22 -1.28 3.08
C VAL A 125 2.26 -0.88 4.57
N ALA A 126 2.87 -1.69 5.43
CA ALA A 126 3.02 -1.37 6.85
C ALA A 126 3.89 -0.13 7.08
N GLU A 127 5.00 -0.01 6.37
CA GLU A 127 5.90 1.15 6.44
C GLU A 127 5.19 2.43 5.97
N LEU A 128 4.48 2.39 4.85
CA LEU A 128 3.69 3.53 4.36
C LEU A 128 2.60 3.95 5.36
N LYS A 129 1.96 3.00 6.04
CA LYS A 129 1.00 3.29 7.09
C LYS A 129 1.64 4.04 8.26
N ASN A 130 2.82 3.61 8.71
CA ASN A 130 3.57 4.29 9.77
C ASN A 130 3.98 5.70 9.35
N GLN A 131 4.46 5.86 8.12
CA GLN A 131 4.83 7.17 7.55
C GLN A 131 3.61 8.10 7.45
N GLN A 132 2.45 7.56 7.06
CA GLN A 132 1.20 8.32 7.00
C GLN A 132 0.79 8.83 8.39
N GLU A 133 0.89 7.99 9.41
CA GLU A 133 0.54 8.38 10.77
C GLU A 133 1.49 9.44 11.32
N ALA A 134 2.80 9.27 11.12
CA ALA A 134 3.80 10.27 11.50
C ALA A 134 3.58 11.62 10.78
N ALA A 135 3.26 11.57 9.48
CA ALA A 135 2.97 12.78 8.72
C ALA A 135 1.68 13.48 9.19
N LYS A 136 0.64 12.72 9.56
CA LYS A 136 -0.59 13.30 10.16
C LYS A 136 -0.30 13.99 11.49
N GLN A 137 0.47 13.36 12.37
CA GLN A 137 0.85 13.96 13.66
C GLN A 137 1.67 15.25 13.47
N ASN A 138 2.59 15.26 12.50
CA ASN A 138 3.34 16.47 12.16
C ASN A 138 2.44 17.58 11.61
N LEU A 139 1.48 17.22 10.74
CA LEU A 139 0.49 18.17 10.21
C LEU A 139 -0.33 18.82 11.32
N GLU A 140 -0.76 18.03 12.30
CA GLU A 140 -1.55 18.54 13.43
C GLU A 140 -0.73 19.51 14.30
N LYS A 141 0.52 19.16 14.60
CA LYS A 141 1.44 20.05 15.30
C LYS A 141 1.66 21.38 14.56
N GLU A 142 1.86 21.32 13.24
CA GLU A 142 2.04 22.54 12.44
C GLU A 142 0.78 23.41 12.39
N LYS A 143 -0.40 22.80 12.35
CA LYS A 143 -1.68 23.52 12.45
C LYS A 143 -1.85 24.19 13.81
N GLU A 144 -1.49 23.50 14.89
CA GLU A 144 -1.53 24.08 16.24
C GLU A 144 -0.55 25.25 16.37
N ASN A 145 0.68 25.11 15.85
CA ASN A 145 1.66 26.19 15.82
C ASN A 145 1.14 27.39 15.02
N LYS A 146 0.51 27.16 13.86
CA LYS A 146 -0.13 28.21 13.06
C LYS A 146 -1.24 28.92 13.85
N ALA A 147 -2.06 28.18 14.57
CA ALA A 147 -3.13 28.75 15.39
C ALA A 147 -2.56 29.67 16.49
N LYS A 148 -1.52 29.25 17.21
CA LYS A 148 -0.84 30.06 18.23
C LYS A 148 -0.23 31.35 17.65
N VAL A 149 0.36 31.26 16.46
CA VAL A 149 0.92 32.44 15.75
C VAL A 149 -0.19 33.43 15.38
N LEU A 150 -1.34 32.93 14.87
CA LEU A 150 -2.51 33.76 14.53
C LEU A 150 -3.10 34.44 15.76
N GLU A 151 -3.22 33.75 16.89
CA GLU A 151 -3.70 34.29 18.15
C GLU A 151 -2.79 35.44 18.64
N THR A 152 -1.46 35.22 18.60
CA THR A 152 -0.47 36.25 18.94
C THR A 152 -0.59 37.47 18.02
N LEU A 153 -0.82 37.24 16.72
CA LEU A 153 -0.99 38.32 15.76
C LEU A 153 -2.28 39.12 16.03
N SER A 154 -3.39 38.43 16.29
CA SER A 154 -4.67 39.07 16.65
C SER A 154 -4.52 39.95 17.88
N SER A 155 -3.89 39.44 18.94
CA SER A 155 -3.67 40.20 20.17
C SER A 155 -2.83 41.45 19.93
N LYS A 156 -1.80 41.38 19.08
CA LYS A 156 -0.98 42.55 18.71
C LYS A 156 -1.79 43.57 17.91
N ILE A 157 -2.63 43.13 16.97
CA ILE A 157 -3.50 44.01 16.18
C ILE A 157 -4.46 44.76 17.11
N ASP A 158 -5.07 44.04 18.05
CA ASP A 158 -6.05 44.65 18.97
C ASP A 158 -5.36 45.67 19.90
N ALA A 159 -4.14 45.38 20.39
CA ALA A 159 -3.35 46.35 21.15
C ALA A 159 -3.02 47.60 20.33
N GLN A 160 -2.57 47.43 19.08
CA GLN A 160 -2.29 48.57 18.20
C GLN A 160 -3.53 49.40 17.86
N ARG A 161 -4.67 48.76 17.63
CA ARG A 161 -5.96 49.47 17.41
C ARG A 161 -6.36 50.29 18.60
N ASN A 162 -6.17 49.77 19.82
CA ASN A 162 -6.45 50.49 21.04
C ASN A 162 -5.52 51.70 21.21
N GLU A 163 -4.23 51.56 20.89
CA GLU A 163 -3.26 52.66 20.93
C GLU A 163 -3.58 53.74 19.90
N ILE A 164 -3.88 53.37 18.65
CA ILE A 164 -4.32 54.29 17.61
C ILE A 164 -5.58 55.03 18.04
N SER A 165 -6.54 54.34 18.67
CA SER A 165 -7.77 55.00 19.18
C SER A 165 -7.49 56.00 20.28
N LYS A 166 -6.50 55.75 21.18
CA LYS A 166 -6.05 56.72 22.18
C LYS A 166 -5.40 57.91 21.53
N LEU A 167 -4.43 57.70 20.63
CA LEU A 167 -3.75 58.76 19.91
C LEU A 167 -4.69 59.69 19.14
N LYS A 168 -5.70 59.11 18.47
CA LYS A 168 -6.75 59.94 17.80
C LYS A 168 -7.58 60.78 18.75
N ARG A 169 -7.90 60.27 19.96
CA ARG A 169 -8.57 61.08 21.00
C ARG A 169 -7.70 62.20 21.49
N ASP A 170 -6.40 61.93 21.73
CA ASP A 170 -5.46 62.92 22.20
C ASP A 170 -5.21 64.00 21.15
N GLU A 171 -5.07 63.60 19.85
CA GLU A 171 -5.01 64.52 18.72
C GLU A 171 -6.23 65.45 18.67
N LYS A 172 -7.45 64.93 18.80
CA LYS A 172 -8.67 65.69 18.83
C LYS A 172 -8.71 66.68 20.02
N ASN A 173 -8.37 66.17 21.21
CA ASN A 173 -8.32 67.00 22.41
C ASN A 173 -7.29 68.15 22.27
N LEU A 174 -6.15 67.88 21.69
CA LEU A 174 -5.13 68.87 21.41
C LEU A 174 -5.60 69.92 20.40
N SER A 175 -6.26 69.47 19.32
CA SER A 175 -6.83 70.33 18.30
C SER A 175 -7.91 71.26 18.89
N ASP A 176 -8.81 70.70 19.71
CA ASP A 176 -9.82 71.45 20.40
C ASP A 176 -9.23 72.49 21.39
N LEU A 177 -8.13 72.12 22.05
CA LEU A 177 -7.40 73.00 22.97
C LEU A 177 -6.74 74.17 22.24
N VAL A 178 -6.08 73.89 21.11
CA VAL A 178 -5.45 74.90 20.23
C VAL A 178 -6.50 75.86 19.68
N GLU A 179 -7.65 75.38 19.26
CA GLU A 179 -8.74 76.23 18.78
C GLU A 179 -9.28 77.16 19.89
N ARG A 180 -9.45 76.62 21.11
CA ARG A 180 -9.86 77.44 22.28
C ARG A 180 -8.84 78.51 22.64
N LEU A 181 -7.56 78.17 22.61
CA LEU A 181 -6.47 79.15 22.88
C LEU A 181 -6.42 80.22 21.80
N ALA A 182 -6.58 79.87 20.52
CA ALA A 182 -6.64 80.82 19.42
C ALA A 182 -7.84 81.80 19.54
N LYS A 183 -8.99 81.32 20.03
CA LYS A 183 -10.17 82.13 20.29
C LYS A 183 -10.01 83.02 21.54
N ALA A 184 -9.25 82.68 22.54
CA ALA A 184 -8.98 83.43 23.73
C ALA A 184 -7.90 84.51 23.55
N ALA A 185 -7.08 84.40 22.50
CA ALA A 185 -6.05 85.37 22.16
C ALA A 185 -6.46 86.44 21.15
N GLN A 186 -7.71 86.41 20.74
CA GLN A 186 -8.39 87.51 19.99
C GLN A 186 -9.26 88.31 20.91
#